data_4a81e520e57081efe1d4c6dbfcd9ca7e
#
_entry.id   4a81e520e57081efe1d4c6dbfcd9ca7e
#
_cell.length_a   1.000
_cell.length_b   1.000
_cell.length_c   1.000
_cell.angle_alpha   90.00
_cell.angle_beta   90.00
_cell.angle_gamma   90.00
#
_symmetry.space_group_name_H-M   'P 1'
#
loop_
_entity.id
_entity.type
_entity.pdbx_description
1 polymer ?
#
loop_
_entity_poly.entity_id
_entity_poly.type
_entity_poly.pdbx_seq_one_letter_code
_entity_poly.pdbx_strand_id
1 'polypeptide(L)'
;MLEPSSVDCVIYHANCTDGFGSAFSAWKLLGNRAEYHACTHGSKPPNVKGKNVVILDFSFDNKTTKKLIKDANNLLVIDHHKSAMVELHDISNTIFDMSKSGATMAWEFFHPGKEPPKFIQYITDRDLWKWELPYSKE
;
A
#
# COMPACT_ATOMS: atom_id res chain seq x y z
N MET A 1 4.89 11.92 11.46
CA MET A 1 4.53 10.79 10.58
C MET A 1 3.02 10.60 10.52
N LEU A 2 2.54 10.12 9.41
CA LEU A 2 1.11 9.87 9.20
C LEU A 2 0.58 8.80 10.17
N GLU A 3 -0.43 9.17 10.97
CA GLU A 3 -1.07 8.23 11.88
C GLU A 3 -2.04 7.33 11.11
N PRO A 4 -1.99 6.00 11.29
CA PRO A 4 -2.88 5.10 10.56
C PRO A 4 -4.36 5.45 10.66
N SER A 5 -4.83 5.81 11.86
CA SER A 5 -6.24 6.13 12.08
C SER A 5 -6.68 7.45 11.45
N SER A 6 -5.74 8.31 11.04
CA SER A 6 -6.05 9.59 10.40
C SER A 6 -6.17 9.48 8.88
N VAL A 7 -5.85 8.33 8.29
CA VAL A 7 -5.93 8.13 6.84
C VAL A 7 -7.38 8.22 6.39
N ASP A 8 -7.63 9.00 5.35
CA ASP A 8 -8.97 9.13 4.77
C ASP A 8 -8.99 8.88 3.26
N CYS A 9 -7.84 8.58 2.66
CA CYS A 9 -7.74 8.25 1.24
C CYS A 9 -6.72 7.14 1.04
N VAL A 10 -7.17 6.02 0.51
CA VAL A 10 -6.33 4.83 0.26
C VAL A 10 -6.25 4.58 -1.23
N ILE A 11 -5.04 4.57 -1.76
CA ILE A 11 -4.77 4.22 -3.15
C ILE A 11 -4.04 2.89 -3.14
N TYR A 12 -4.48 1.93 -3.94
CA TYR A 12 -3.89 0.59 -3.93
C TYR A 12 -3.85 0.00 -5.33
N HIS A 13 -3.01 -1.02 -5.51
CA HIS A 13 -2.81 -1.67 -6.79
C HIS A 13 -4.05 -2.45 -7.22
N ALA A 14 -4.62 -2.10 -8.36
CA ALA A 14 -5.81 -2.76 -8.92
C ALA A 14 -5.46 -4.12 -9.51
N ASN A 15 -6.47 -4.99 -9.60
CA ASN A 15 -6.38 -6.29 -10.29
C ASN A 15 -5.25 -7.19 -9.80
N CYS A 16 -4.94 -7.08 -8.50
CA CYS A 16 -3.85 -7.80 -7.88
C CYS A 16 -4.29 -8.27 -6.50
N THR A 17 -4.04 -9.54 -6.19
CA THR A 17 -4.41 -10.11 -4.88
C THR A 17 -3.70 -9.39 -3.75
N ASP A 18 -2.42 -9.05 -3.96
CA ASP A 18 -1.62 -8.33 -2.98
C ASP A 18 -2.17 -6.93 -2.74
N GLY A 19 -2.57 -6.25 -3.81
CA GLY A 19 -3.22 -4.94 -3.70
C GLY A 19 -4.54 -5.03 -2.95
N PHE A 20 -5.35 -6.05 -3.22
CA PHE A 20 -6.60 -6.27 -2.51
C PHE A 20 -6.34 -6.49 -1.01
N GLY A 21 -5.38 -7.34 -0.67
CA GLY A 21 -5.01 -7.58 0.73
C GLY A 21 -4.54 -6.32 1.43
N SER A 22 -3.84 -5.45 0.71
CA SER A 22 -3.40 -4.16 1.23
C SER A 22 -4.60 -3.27 1.55
N ALA A 23 -5.55 -3.15 0.62
CA ALA A 23 -6.77 -2.36 0.83
C ALA A 23 -7.61 -2.93 1.98
N PHE A 24 -7.71 -4.26 2.07
CA PHE A 24 -8.41 -4.91 3.17
C PHE A 24 -7.79 -4.55 4.52
N SER A 25 -6.46 -4.54 4.59
CA SER A 25 -5.76 -4.19 5.83
C SER A 25 -6.13 -2.78 6.31
N ALA A 26 -6.21 -1.85 5.37
CA ALA A 26 -6.65 -0.49 5.66
C ALA A 26 -8.12 -0.46 6.08
N TRP A 27 -8.98 -1.17 5.36
CA TRP A 27 -10.41 -1.19 5.61
C TRP A 27 -10.74 -1.78 6.99
N LYS A 28 -9.99 -2.75 7.44
CA LYS A 28 -10.17 -3.36 8.77
C LYS A 28 -10.07 -2.33 9.89
N LEU A 29 -9.27 -1.30 9.71
CA LEU A 29 -9.17 -0.20 10.69
C LEU A 29 -10.11 0.95 10.35
N LEU A 30 -10.15 1.35 9.09
CA LEU A 30 -10.78 2.61 8.67
C LEU A 30 -12.25 2.45 8.29
N GLY A 31 -12.63 1.26 7.82
CA GLY A 31 -14.00 1.02 7.35
C GLY A 31 -14.37 2.00 6.24
N ASN A 32 -15.63 2.44 6.25
CA ASN A 32 -16.16 3.33 5.21
C ASN A 32 -15.86 4.80 5.44
N ARG A 33 -15.11 5.17 6.47
CA ARG A 33 -14.73 6.58 6.67
C ARG A 33 -13.55 7.00 5.82
N ALA A 34 -12.94 6.08 5.08
CA ALA A 34 -11.91 6.39 4.08
C ALA A 34 -12.45 6.09 2.70
N GLU A 35 -11.91 6.77 1.69
CA GLU A 35 -12.17 6.41 0.30
C GLU A 35 -11.07 5.49 -0.20
N TYR A 36 -11.40 4.62 -1.16
CA TYR A 36 -10.49 3.59 -1.69
C TYR A 36 -10.45 3.69 -3.20
N HIS A 37 -9.24 3.82 -3.75
CA HIS A 37 -9.04 3.99 -5.20
C HIS A 37 -8.09 2.92 -5.72
N ALA A 38 -8.60 2.05 -6.58
CA ALA A 38 -7.79 1.04 -7.25
C ALA A 38 -7.10 1.68 -8.46
N CYS A 39 -5.79 1.55 -8.56
CA CYS A 39 -5.02 2.16 -9.65
C CYS A 39 -4.11 1.15 -10.32
N THR A 40 -3.80 1.39 -11.58
CA THR A 40 -2.80 0.65 -12.35
C THR A 40 -1.76 1.63 -12.88
N HIS A 41 -0.65 1.11 -13.39
CA HIS A 41 0.35 1.95 -14.05
C HIS A 41 -0.31 2.66 -15.23
N GLY A 42 -0.13 3.97 -15.32
CA GLY A 42 -0.78 4.79 -16.32
C GLY A 42 -2.13 5.34 -15.90
N SER A 43 -2.68 4.90 -14.78
CA SER A 43 -3.91 5.49 -14.24
C SER A 43 -3.68 6.93 -13.83
N LYS A 44 -4.72 7.74 -14.04
CA LYS A 44 -4.73 9.08 -13.51
C LYS A 44 -4.97 9.02 -12.01
N PRO A 45 -4.14 9.70 -11.18
CA PRO A 45 -4.36 9.66 -9.74
C PRO A 45 -5.65 10.37 -9.34
N PRO A 46 -6.29 9.94 -8.24
CA PRO A 46 -7.47 10.64 -7.73
C PRO A 46 -7.09 11.99 -7.15
N ASN A 47 -8.10 12.81 -6.91
CA ASN A 47 -7.92 14.10 -6.24
C ASN A 47 -7.59 13.85 -4.76
N VAL A 48 -6.39 14.29 -4.32
CA VAL A 48 -5.93 14.09 -2.95
C VAL A 48 -5.84 15.37 -2.15
N LYS A 49 -6.37 16.47 -2.69
CA LYS A 49 -6.21 17.79 -2.08
C LYS A 49 -6.72 17.81 -0.63
N GLY A 50 -5.83 18.16 0.29
CA GLY A 50 -6.17 18.30 1.71
C GLY A 50 -6.40 16.98 2.44
N LYS A 51 -6.13 15.84 1.80
CA LYS A 51 -6.42 14.52 2.38
C LYS A 51 -5.18 13.90 3.00
N ASN A 52 -5.41 12.98 3.93
CA ASN A 52 -4.36 12.12 4.50
C ASN A 52 -4.34 10.83 3.70
N VAL A 53 -3.30 10.65 2.89
CA VAL A 53 -3.25 9.65 1.83
C VAL A 53 -2.22 8.58 2.13
N VAL A 54 -2.60 7.33 1.90
CA VAL A 54 -1.63 6.23 1.85
C VAL A 54 -1.75 5.55 0.49
N ILE A 55 -0.59 5.22 -0.09
CA ILE A 55 -0.51 4.47 -1.35
C ILE A 55 0.10 3.11 -1.02
N LEU A 56 -0.65 2.03 -1.28
CA LEU A 56 -0.32 0.68 -0.84
C LEU A 56 -0.06 -0.23 -2.03
N ASP A 57 1.06 -0.96 -1.99
CA ASP A 57 1.41 -1.96 -3.02
C ASP A 57 1.46 -1.36 -4.42
N PHE A 58 1.72 -0.07 -4.50
CA PHE A 58 1.69 0.68 -5.75
C PHE A 58 2.51 1.95 -5.60
N SER A 59 3.04 2.45 -6.71
CA SER A 59 3.74 3.73 -6.74
C SER A 59 3.50 4.41 -8.08
N PHE A 60 3.27 5.71 -8.02
CA PHE A 60 3.32 6.56 -9.20
C PHE A 60 4.78 6.94 -9.48
N ASP A 61 5.05 7.56 -10.61
CA ASP A 61 6.39 8.04 -10.91
C ASP A 61 6.79 9.20 -9.97
N ASN A 62 8.05 9.57 -10.01
CA ASN A 62 8.61 10.59 -9.14
C ASN A 62 7.87 11.92 -9.26
N LYS A 63 7.65 12.39 -10.47
CA LYS A 63 7.01 13.68 -10.73
C LYS A 63 5.57 13.69 -10.20
N THR A 64 4.81 12.64 -10.49
CA THR A 64 3.42 12.51 -10.03
C THR A 64 3.36 12.45 -8.51
N THR A 65 4.26 11.65 -7.91
CA THR A 65 4.30 11.51 -6.44
C THR A 65 4.59 12.85 -5.77
N LYS A 66 5.53 13.63 -6.29
CA LYS A 66 5.84 14.96 -5.74
C LYS A 66 4.65 15.89 -5.82
N LYS A 67 3.89 15.84 -6.92
CA LYS A 67 2.68 16.64 -7.06
C LYS A 67 1.63 16.22 -6.04
N LEU A 68 1.43 14.92 -5.86
CA LEU A 68 0.47 14.42 -4.88
C LEU A 68 0.85 14.82 -3.45
N ILE A 69 2.14 14.77 -3.11
CA ILE A 69 2.61 15.22 -1.80
C ILE A 69 2.30 16.70 -1.58
N LYS A 70 2.47 17.51 -2.62
CA LYS A 70 2.19 18.94 -2.53
C LYS A 70 0.71 19.22 -2.29
N ASP A 71 -0.19 18.44 -2.93
CA ASP A 71 -1.63 18.64 -2.83
C ASP A 71 -2.23 18.04 -1.56
N ALA A 72 -1.71 16.92 -1.10
CA ALA A 72 -2.22 16.22 0.08
C ALA A 72 -1.88 16.94 1.37
N ASN A 73 -2.66 16.71 2.41
CA ASN A 73 -2.30 17.15 3.75
C ASN A 73 -1.12 16.32 4.28
N ASN A 74 -1.20 15.00 4.15
CA ASN A 74 -0.11 14.06 4.40
C ASN A 74 -0.18 12.95 3.36
N LEU A 75 0.97 12.41 2.99
CA LEU A 75 1.01 11.28 2.06
C LEU A 75 2.16 10.35 2.41
N LEU A 76 1.89 9.05 2.38
CA LEU A 76 2.89 8.01 2.62
C LEU A 76 2.74 6.92 1.56
N VAL A 77 3.85 6.51 0.96
CA VAL A 77 3.92 5.38 0.02
C VAL A 77 4.47 4.17 0.76
N ILE A 78 3.75 3.06 0.73
CA ILE A 78 4.17 1.79 1.32
C ILE A 78 4.19 0.75 0.20
N ASP A 79 5.37 0.35 -0.23
CA ASP A 79 5.51 -0.51 -1.40
C ASP A 79 6.70 -1.46 -1.24
N HIS A 80 6.76 -2.48 -2.07
CA HIS A 80 7.83 -3.47 -2.01
C HIS A 80 8.49 -3.73 -3.37
N HIS A 81 8.25 -2.87 -4.35
CA HIS A 81 8.82 -3.01 -5.69
C HIS A 81 10.14 -2.25 -5.77
N LYS A 82 11.22 -2.96 -6.14
CA LYS A 82 12.55 -2.36 -6.22
C LYS A 82 12.60 -1.19 -7.21
N SER A 83 11.90 -1.30 -8.34
CA SER A 83 11.86 -0.22 -9.33
C SER A 83 11.26 1.06 -8.75
N ALA A 84 10.22 0.92 -7.93
CA ALA A 84 9.59 2.05 -7.25
C ALA A 84 10.54 2.67 -6.23
N MET A 85 11.26 1.84 -5.48
CA MET A 85 12.25 2.33 -4.52
C MET A 85 13.31 3.17 -5.21
N VAL A 86 13.78 2.75 -6.37
CA VAL A 86 14.77 3.50 -7.14
C VAL A 86 14.16 4.80 -7.68
N GLU A 87 12.97 4.72 -8.23
CA GLU A 87 12.26 5.88 -8.80
C GLU A 87 12.00 6.97 -7.77
N LEU A 88 11.69 6.57 -6.54
CA LEU A 88 11.31 7.49 -5.45
C LEU A 88 12.43 7.70 -4.42
N HIS A 89 13.68 7.43 -4.80
CA HIS A 89 14.81 7.44 -3.85
C HIS A 89 15.01 8.79 -3.13
N ASP A 90 14.61 9.89 -3.75
CA ASP A 90 14.77 11.24 -3.19
C ASP A 90 13.52 11.71 -2.42
N ILE A 91 12.52 10.85 -2.27
CA ILE A 91 11.29 11.16 -1.56
C ILE A 91 11.32 10.47 -0.19
N SER A 92 11.23 11.26 0.88
CA SER A 92 11.31 10.71 2.24
C SER A 92 10.00 10.07 2.72
N ASN A 93 8.88 10.39 2.09
CA ASN A 93 7.56 9.92 2.51
C ASN A 93 7.28 8.51 1.96
N THR A 94 8.21 7.58 2.20
CA THR A 94 8.12 6.22 1.64
C THR A 94 8.59 5.19 2.65
N ILE A 95 7.98 4.01 2.59
CA ILE A 95 8.44 2.82 3.29
C ILE A 95 8.56 1.72 2.22
N PHE A 96 9.77 1.22 2.03
CA PHE A 96 10.03 0.13 1.07
C PHE A 96 10.66 -1.06 1.79
N ASP A 97 10.13 -2.25 1.54
CA ASP A 97 10.71 -3.50 2.06
C ASP A 97 10.43 -4.63 1.08
N MET A 98 11.43 -4.98 0.27
CA MET A 98 11.30 -6.03 -0.74
C MET A 98 11.26 -7.44 -0.16
N SER A 99 11.45 -7.61 1.14
CA SER A 99 11.34 -8.91 1.80
C SER A 99 9.91 -9.25 2.22
N LYS A 100 8.97 -8.32 2.03
CA LYS A 100 7.58 -8.49 2.46
C LYS A 100 6.64 -8.28 1.28
N SER A 101 5.42 -8.84 1.39
CA SER A 101 4.36 -8.51 0.45
C SER A 101 3.77 -7.14 0.77
N GLY A 102 3.11 -6.52 -0.22
CA GLY A 102 2.41 -5.27 0.01
C GLY A 102 1.33 -5.42 1.07
N ALA A 103 0.60 -6.54 1.07
CA ALA A 103 -0.44 -6.81 2.05
C ALA A 103 0.11 -6.90 3.48
N THR A 104 1.26 -7.56 3.67
CA THR A 104 1.90 -7.62 4.99
C THR A 104 2.36 -6.25 5.45
N MET A 105 2.96 -5.46 4.57
CA MET A 105 3.40 -4.11 4.92
C MET A 105 2.22 -3.25 5.33
N ALA A 106 1.11 -3.32 4.59
CA ALA A 106 -0.10 -2.57 4.92
C ALA A 106 -0.66 -3.02 6.28
N TRP A 107 -0.71 -4.33 6.51
CA TRP A 107 -1.19 -4.84 7.78
C TRP A 107 -0.36 -4.31 8.95
N GLU A 108 0.96 -4.35 8.83
CA GLU A 108 1.86 -3.88 9.88
C GLU A 108 1.69 -2.38 10.15
N PHE A 109 1.41 -1.61 9.12
CA PHE A 109 1.17 -0.17 9.29
C PHE A 109 -0.14 0.09 10.03
N PHE A 110 -1.23 -0.58 9.63
CA PHE A 110 -2.56 -0.32 10.20
C PHE A 110 -2.83 -1.08 11.50
N HIS A 111 -2.14 -2.19 11.73
CA HIS A 111 -2.37 -3.06 12.89
C HIS A 111 -1.05 -3.46 13.55
N PRO A 112 -0.24 -2.50 14.01
CA PRO A 112 1.06 -2.84 14.59
C PRO A 112 0.93 -3.77 15.79
N GLY A 113 1.79 -4.78 15.83
CA GLY A 113 1.79 -5.76 16.91
C GLY A 113 0.73 -6.84 16.82
N LYS A 114 -0.10 -6.83 15.79
CA LYS A 114 -1.15 -7.84 15.59
C LYS A 114 -0.76 -8.77 14.45
N GLU A 115 -1.02 -10.06 14.65
CA GLU A 115 -0.75 -11.06 13.62
C GLU A 115 -1.73 -10.91 12.46
N PRO A 116 -1.24 -10.95 11.20
CA PRO A 116 -2.14 -10.85 10.05
C PRO A 116 -3.03 -12.08 9.90
N PRO A 117 -4.24 -11.90 9.34
CA PRO A 117 -5.12 -13.03 9.02
C PRO A 117 -4.46 -14.02 8.07
N LYS A 118 -4.94 -15.27 8.09
CA LYS A 118 -4.37 -16.32 7.27
C LYS A 118 -4.32 -15.98 5.79
N PHE A 119 -5.36 -15.33 5.25
CA PHE A 119 -5.35 -15.04 3.82
C PHE A 119 -4.27 -14.03 3.43
N ILE A 120 -3.90 -13.13 4.33
CA ILE A 120 -2.76 -12.23 4.09
C ILE A 120 -1.45 -13.01 4.12
N GLN A 121 -1.32 -13.96 5.03
CA GLN A 121 -0.15 -14.85 5.06
C GLN A 121 -0.03 -15.65 3.77
N TYR A 122 -1.16 -16.11 3.24
CA TYR A 122 -1.22 -16.83 1.97
C TYR A 122 -0.77 -15.96 0.79
N ILE A 123 -1.28 -14.74 0.73
CA ILE A 123 -0.90 -13.78 -0.30
C ILE A 123 0.61 -13.53 -0.26
N THR A 124 1.16 -13.33 0.92
CA THR A 124 2.58 -13.10 1.13
C THR A 124 3.41 -14.27 0.61
N ASP A 125 3.00 -15.48 0.95
CA ASP A 125 3.72 -16.69 0.55
C ASP A 125 3.75 -16.85 -0.97
N ARG A 126 2.63 -16.60 -1.65
CA ARG A 126 2.55 -16.64 -3.10
C ARG A 126 3.37 -15.55 -3.76
N ASP A 127 3.24 -14.32 -3.24
CA ASP A 127 3.89 -13.14 -3.83
C ASP A 127 5.41 -13.26 -3.78
N LEU A 128 5.94 -13.78 -2.68
CA LEU A 128 7.37 -13.91 -2.48
C LEU A 128 7.94 -15.26 -2.96
N TRP A 129 7.11 -16.12 -3.54
CA TRP A 129 7.52 -17.44 -4.05
C TRP A 129 8.15 -18.34 -2.99
N LYS A 130 7.71 -18.18 -1.75
CA LYS A 130 8.27 -18.96 -0.65
C LYS A 130 7.75 -20.38 -0.60
N TRP A 131 6.53 -20.59 -1.05
CA TRP A 131 5.87 -21.90 -1.06
C TRP A 131 5.85 -22.56 0.32
N GLU A 132 5.82 -21.75 1.36
CA GLU A 132 5.88 -22.24 2.74
C GLU A 132 4.54 -22.74 3.25
N LEU A 133 3.45 -22.23 2.70
CA LEU A 133 2.11 -22.68 3.09
C LEU A 133 1.60 -23.71 2.10
N PRO A 134 0.97 -24.81 2.58
CA PRO A 134 0.36 -25.77 1.67
C PRO A 134 -0.66 -25.04 0.77
N TYR A 135 -0.69 -25.39 -0.49
CA TYR A 135 -1.65 -24.88 -1.48
C TYR A 135 -1.42 -23.43 -1.91
N SER A 136 -0.37 -22.78 -1.46
CA SER A 136 -0.11 -21.41 -1.92
C SER A 136 0.16 -21.33 -3.42
N LYS A 137 0.61 -22.43 -4.04
CA LYS A 137 0.81 -22.53 -5.48
C LYS A 137 -0.48 -22.60 -6.28
N GLU A 138 -1.52 -23.02 -5.64
CA GLU A 138 -2.82 -23.15 -6.29
C GLU A 138 -3.46 -21.77 -6.51
#